data_211b4846aacb0f47642bfabb8af54e25
#
_entry.id   211b4846aacb0f47642bfabb8af54e25
#
_cell.length_a   1.000
_cell.length_b   1.000
_cell.length_c   1.000
_cell.angle_alpha   90.00
_cell.angle_beta   90.00
_cell.angle_gamma   90.00
#
_symmetry.space_group_name_H-M   'P 1'
#
loop_
_entity.id
_entity.type
_entity.pdbx_description
1 polymer ?
#
loop_
_entity_poly.entity_id
_entity_poly.type
_entity_poly.pdbx_seq_one_letter_code
_entity_poly.pdbx_strand_id
1 'polypeptide(L)'
;MNISIRKFTAWSIAGLLAAASVAAMAAPFLGSKSDPHGTLYLNVDQRAKQIYPVNIWMVDGKLTNRSDQGVLWVTPGEYTFTFKMGKVNQADAPGLARDSGSQRDQPHDLKVTVEAGKAYYIGGKLGASGKWEPVIWQTEDQKD
;
A
#
# COMPACT_ATOMS: atom_id res chain seq x y z
N MET A 1 -66.51 34.25 21.38
CA MET A 1 -65.14 33.90 21.72
C MET A 1 -64.61 32.93 20.71
N ASN A 2 -63.81 33.40 19.77
CA ASN A 2 -63.24 32.54 18.73
C ASN A 2 -61.83 32.19 19.13
N ILE A 3 -61.60 30.92 19.46
CA ILE A 3 -60.30 30.37 19.72
C ILE A 3 -59.77 29.87 18.39
N SER A 4 -58.87 30.63 17.81
CA SER A 4 -58.14 30.24 16.58
C SER A 4 -57.07 29.24 16.93
N ILE A 5 -57.31 27.99 16.59
CA ILE A 5 -56.31 26.91 16.67
C ILE A 5 -55.37 27.07 15.49
N ARG A 6 -54.18 27.61 15.74
CA ARG A 6 -53.09 27.63 14.76
C ARG A 6 -52.57 26.20 14.63
N LYS A 7 -52.83 25.59 13.49
CA LYS A 7 -52.22 24.32 13.10
C LYS A 7 -50.74 24.60 12.81
N PHE A 8 -49.90 24.11 13.69
CA PHE A 8 -48.48 23.98 13.39
C PHE A 8 -48.28 22.80 12.45
N THR A 9 -48.05 23.08 11.19
CA THR A 9 -47.57 22.09 10.25
C THR A 9 -46.08 21.91 10.51
N ALA A 10 -45.73 20.81 11.16
CA ALA A 10 -44.37 20.35 11.27
C ALA A 10 -43.89 19.90 9.88
N TRP A 11 -42.99 20.65 9.29
CA TRP A 11 -42.28 20.25 8.11
C TRP A 11 -41.18 19.29 8.54
N SER A 12 -41.45 18.00 8.39
CA SER A 12 -40.41 16.98 8.47
C SER A 12 -39.53 17.11 7.22
N ILE A 13 -38.41 17.77 7.37
CA ILE A 13 -37.34 17.71 6.39
C ILE A 13 -36.72 16.31 6.56
N ALA A 14 -37.21 15.34 5.83
CA ALA A 14 -36.50 14.10 5.62
C ALA A 14 -35.25 14.40 4.80
N GLY A 15 -34.16 14.62 5.51
CA GLY A 15 -32.84 14.69 4.91
C GLY A 15 -32.54 13.36 4.25
N LEU A 16 -32.72 13.28 2.94
CA LEU A 16 -32.26 12.18 2.13
C LEU A 16 -30.73 12.25 2.14
N LEU A 17 -30.10 11.55 3.06
CA LEU A 17 -28.68 11.22 2.93
C LEU A 17 -28.58 10.27 1.74
N ALA A 18 -28.40 10.84 0.58
CA ALA A 18 -27.89 10.10 -0.56
C ALA A 18 -26.44 9.73 -0.19
N ALA A 19 -26.27 8.56 0.40
CA ALA A 19 -24.98 7.91 0.41
C ALA A 19 -24.66 7.66 -1.07
N ALA A 20 -23.96 8.59 -1.67
CA ALA A 20 -23.30 8.35 -2.94
C ALA A 20 -22.30 7.23 -2.68
N SER A 21 -22.71 6.01 -2.91
CA SER A 21 -21.83 4.90 -3.13
C SER A 21 -21.05 5.27 -4.39
N VAL A 22 -19.95 6.00 -4.20
CA VAL A 22 -18.93 6.10 -5.24
C VAL A 22 -18.48 4.66 -5.38
N ALA A 23 -19.04 3.95 -6.35
CA ALA A 23 -18.42 2.75 -6.85
C ALA A 23 -17.03 3.17 -7.26
N ALA A 24 -16.08 2.94 -6.37
CA ALA A 24 -14.68 3.13 -6.68
C ALA A 24 -14.40 2.16 -7.81
N MET A 25 -14.54 2.63 -9.04
CA MET A 25 -13.83 2.02 -10.15
C MET A 25 -12.39 1.99 -9.66
N ALA A 26 -11.84 0.79 -9.48
CA ALA A 26 -10.46 0.63 -9.08
C ALA A 26 -9.64 1.41 -10.10
N ALA A 27 -9.31 2.66 -9.75
CA ALA A 27 -8.37 3.44 -10.53
C ALA A 27 -7.13 2.56 -10.67
N PRO A 28 -6.54 2.43 -11.86
CA PRO A 28 -5.32 1.68 -11.99
C PRO A 28 -4.36 2.21 -10.94
N PHE A 29 -3.87 1.35 -10.05
CA PHE A 29 -3.00 1.76 -8.96
C PHE A 29 -1.70 2.41 -9.47
N LEU A 30 -1.34 2.13 -10.73
CA LEU A 30 -0.20 2.74 -11.38
C LEU A 30 -0.56 4.13 -11.91
N GLY A 31 0.16 5.11 -11.42
CA GLY A 31 0.14 6.48 -11.91
C GLY A 31 1.10 6.70 -13.06
N SER A 32 1.01 7.87 -13.68
CA SER A 32 2.00 8.38 -14.60
C SER A 32 2.86 9.47 -13.92
N LYS A 33 4.02 9.77 -14.48
CA LYS A 33 4.90 10.82 -13.96
C LYS A 33 4.22 12.20 -13.95
N SER A 34 3.29 12.43 -14.86
CA SER A 34 2.57 13.69 -15.01
C SER A 34 1.38 13.86 -14.07
N ASP A 35 0.89 12.76 -13.50
CA ASP A 35 -0.25 12.78 -12.59
C ASP A 35 0.22 12.83 -11.13
N PRO A 36 -0.63 13.33 -10.20
CA PRO A 36 -0.31 13.22 -8.78
C PRO A 36 -0.06 11.76 -8.40
N HIS A 37 1.11 11.46 -7.85
CA HIS A 37 1.52 10.10 -7.49
C HIS A 37 2.44 10.10 -6.28
N GLY A 38 2.44 8.99 -5.57
CA GLY A 38 3.52 8.62 -4.66
C GLY A 38 4.48 7.67 -5.37
N THR A 39 5.71 7.61 -4.93
CA THR A 39 6.73 6.74 -5.50
C THR A 39 7.09 5.64 -4.52
N LEU A 40 7.04 4.39 -4.96
CA LEU A 40 7.51 3.25 -4.19
C LEU A 40 8.89 2.82 -4.69
N TYR A 41 9.87 2.76 -3.81
CA TYR A 41 11.18 2.21 -4.04
C TYR A 41 11.28 0.84 -3.39
N LEU A 42 11.43 -0.21 -4.20
CA LEU A 42 11.40 -1.60 -3.77
C LEU A 42 12.77 -2.28 -3.83
N ASN A 43 13.65 -1.76 -4.65
CA ASN A 43 14.96 -2.35 -4.92
C ASN A 43 16.05 -1.75 -4.02
N VAL A 44 15.72 -1.55 -2.75
CA VAL A 44 16.63 -0.94 -1.79
C VAL A 44 17.28 -2.03 -0.96
N ASP A 45 18.61 -2.04 -0.97
CA ASP A 45 19.43 -2.97 -0.21
C ASP A 45 20.09 -2.23 0.95
N GLN A 46 19.62 -2.49 2.17
CA GLN A 46 20.15 -1.96 3.42
C GLN A 46 20.61 -3.10 4.32
N ARG A 47 21.65 -3.79 3.92
CA ARG A 47 22.17 -5.00 4.59
C ARG A 47 22.51 -4.79 6.05
N ALA A 48 23.06 -3.62 6.42
CA ALA A 48 23.37 -3.26 7.80
C ALA A 48 22.13 -3.25 8.71
N LYS A 49 20.94 -3.00 8.12
CA LYS A 49 19.64 -3.01 8.82
C LYS A 49 18.88 -4.30 8.58
N GLN A 50 19.46 -5.27 7.88
CA GLN A 50 18.81 -6.52 7.46
C GLN A 50 17.54 -6.27 6.63
N ILE A 51 17.57 -5.27 5.79
CA ILE A 51 16.50 -4.91 4.86
C ILE A 51 16.94 -5.26 3.44
N TYR A 52 16.14 -6.06 2.76
CA TYR A 52 16.42 -6.62 1.45
C TYR A 52 15.36 -6.21 0.43
N PRO A 53 15.68 -6.23 -0.87
CA PRO A 53 14.72 -5.92 -1.92
C PRO A 53 13.50 -6.84 -1.88
N VAL A 54 12.34 -6.28 -2.23
CA VAL A 54 11.06 -6.99 -2.35
C VAL A 54 10.44 -6.74 -3.72
N ASN A 55 9.61 -7.66 -4.15
CA ASN A 55 8.81 -7.54 -5.37
C ASN A 55 7.33 -7.54 -5.01
N ILE A 56 6.55 -6.71 -5.68
CA ILE A 56 5.09 -6.74 -5.54
C ILE A 56 4.55 -7.93 -6.31
N TRP A 57 3.77 -8.75 -5.65
CA TRP A 57 3.07 -9.87 -6.24
C TRP A 57 1.60 -9.57 -6.50
N MET A 58 0.92 -8.95 -5.53
CA MET A 58 -0.48 -8.56 -5.64
C MET A 58 -0.69 -7.13 -5.13
N VAL A 59 -1.74 -6.51 -5.62
CA VAL A 59 -2.28 -5.25 -5.11
C VAL A 59 -3.77 -5.45 -4.88
N ASP A 60 -4.24 -5.23 -3.66
CA ASP A 60 -5.64 -5.45 -3.24
C ASP A 60 -6.18 -6.83 -3.65
N GLY A 61 -5.33 -7.86 -3.50
CA GLY A 61 -5.67 -9.25 -3.83
C GLY A 61 -5.65 -9.60 -5.31
N LYS A 62 -5.23 -8.68 -6.18
CA LYS A 62 -5.10 -8.92 -7.63
C LYS A 62 -3.65 -9.02 -8.04
N LEU A 63 -3.34 -10.04 -8.84
CA LEU A 63 -1.99 -10.21 -9.39
C LEU A 63 -1.57 -9.01 -10.23
N THR A 64 -0.30 -8.62 -10.10
CA THR A 64 0.30 -7.57 -10.91
C THR A 64 1.40 -8.12 -11.79
N ASN A 65 1.48 -7.62 -13.03
CA ASN A 65 2.52 -7.98 -14.00
C ASN A 65 3.81 -7.15 -13.83
N ARG A 66 3.88 -6.34 -12.77
CA ARG A 66 4.99 -5.39 -12.53
C ARG A 66 5.90 -5.84 -11.39
N SER A 67 6.04 -7.14 -11.19
CA SER A 67 6.77 -7.73 -10.07
C SER A 67 8.28 -7.42 -10.04
N ASP A 68 8.86 -7.07 -11.18
CA ASP A 68 10.31 -6.87 -11.38
C ASP A 68 10.76 -5.41 -11.39
N GLN A 69 9.82 -4.47 -11.26
CA GLN A 69 10.15 -3.06 -11.26
C GLN A 69 10.56 -2.58 -9.86
N GLY A 70 11.76 -2.04 -9.77
CA GLY A 70 12.28 -1.50 -8.51
C GLY A 70 11.69 -0.15 -8.09
N VAL A 71 11.05 0.58 -9.02
CA VAL A 71 10.44 1.90 -8.79
C VAL A 71 9.07 1.93 -9.44
N LEU A 72 8.06 2.32 -8.67
CA LEU A 72 6.68 2.42 -9.14
C LEU A 72 6.06 3.76 -8.76
N TRP A 73 5.35 4.37 -9.69
CA TRP A 73 4.47 5.51 -9.42
C TRP A 73 3.07 5.00 -9.16
N VAL A 74 2.53 5.36 -8.01
CA VAL A 74 1.24 4.86 -7.53
C VAL A 74 0.30 6.03 -7.30
N THR A 75 -0.92 5.94 -7.80
CA THR A 75 -1.95 6.95 -7.55
C THR A 75 -2.23 7.05 -6.05
N PRO A 76 -2.50 8.26 -5.50
CA PRO A 76 -2.81 8.41 -4.09
C PRO A 76 -3.99 7.53 -3.68
N GLY A 77 -3.89 6.90 -2.54
CA GLY A 77 -4.92 6.02 -2.00
C GLY A 77 -4.38 5.02 -0.98
N GLU A 78 -5.27 4.20 -0.47
CA GLU A 78 -4.94 3.14 0.47
C GLU A 78 -4.93 1.80 -0.26
N TYR A 79 -3.82 1.07 -0.13
CA TYR A 79 -3.59 -0.21 -0.81
C TYR A 79 -3.10 -1.27 0.17
N THR A 80 -3.48 -2.51 -0.10
CA THR A 80 -2.84 -3.68 0.49
C THR A 80 -1.94 -4.31 -0.56
N PHE A 81 -0.63 -4.11 -0.41
CA PHE A 81 0.36 -4.73 -1.26
C PHE A 81 0.76 -6.07 -0.68
N THR A 82 0.82 -7.08 -1.52
CA THR A 82 1.39 -8.39 -1.19
C THR A 82 2.77 -8.49 -1.82
N PHE A 83 3.79 -8.65 -0.99
CA PHE A 83 5.18 -8.71 -1.42
C PHE A 83 5.74 -10.12 -1.33
N LYS A 84 6.69 -10.40 -2.20
CA LYS A 84 7.61 -11.54 -2.11
C LYS A 84 9.03 -11.02 -1.95
N MET A 85 9.88 -11.79 -1.29
CA MET A 85 11.30 -11.47 -1.19
C MET A 85 11.93 -11.45 -2.60
N GLY A 86 12.72 -10.43 -2.88
CA GLY A 86 13.49 -10.35 -4.11
C GLY A 86 14.65 -11.34 -4.17
N LYS A 87 15.44 -11.27 -5.22
CA LYS A 87 16.66 -12.07 -5.35
C LYS A 87 17.69 -11.58 -4.33
N VAL A 88 18.02 -12.41 -3.38
CA VAL A 88 19.06 -12.17 -2.37
C VAL A 88 20.08 -13.30 -2.46
N ASN A 89 21.36 -12.96 -2.55
CA ASN A 89 22.41 -13.95 -2.47
C ASN A 89 22.48 -14.52 -1.05
N GLN A 90 22.61 -15.83 -0.91
CA GLN A 90 22.72 -16.47 0.40
C GLN A 90 23.90 -15.96 1.24
N ALA A 91 24.98 -15.56 0.60
CA ALA A 91 26.13 -14.96 1.27
C ALA A 91 25.77 -13.62 1.96
N ASP A 92 24.82 -12.90 1.40
CA ASP A 92 24.38 -11.59 1.87
C ASP A 92 23.29 -11.66 2.94
N ALA A 93 22.60 -12.79 3.05
CA ALA A 93 21.55 -13.04 4.02
C ALA A 93 21.69 -14.42 4.67
N PRO A 94 22.71 -14.63 5.51
CA PRO A 94 22.96 -15.94 6.13
C PRO A 94 21.82 -16.43 7.04
N GLY A 95 20.95 -15.52 7.51
CA GLY A 95 19.77 -15.85 8.29
C GLY A 95 18.61 -16.42 7.48
N LEU A 96 18.65 -16.32 6.15
CA LEU A 96 17.73 -17.05 5.27
C LEU A 96 18.26 -18.47 5.10
N ALA A 97 17.82 -19.38 5.96
CA ALA A 97 18.27 -20.77 5.96
C ALA A 97 18.10 -21.43 4.59
N ARG A 98 19.00 -22.34 4.25
CA ARG A 98 19.00 -23.07 2.99
C ARG A 98 17.70 -23.85 2.73
N ASP A 99 17.00 -24.26 3.80
CA ASP A 99 15.74 -25.00 3.74
C ASP A 99 14.50 -24.11 3.71
N SER A 100 14.67 -22.80 3.69
CA SER A 100 13.57 -21.82 3.76
C SER A 100 13.07 -21.35 2.40
N GLY A 101 13.29 -22.13 1.34
CA GLY A 101 12.65 -21.85 0.04
C GLY A 101 11.16 -21.57 0.19
N SER A 102 10.49 -22.30 1.10
CA SER A 102 9.08 -22.09 1.41
C SER A 102 8.81 -20.78 2.18
N GLN A 103 9.68 -20.35 3.11
CA GLN A 103 9.48 -19.12 3.88
C GLN A 103 9.85 -17.87 3.08
N ARG A 104 10.89 -17.97 2.27
CA ARG A 104 11.33 -16.89 1.39
C ARG A 104 10.28 -16.57 0.31
N ASP A 105 9.66 -17.62 -0.21
CA ASP A 105 8.65 -17.48 -1.27
C ASP A 105 7.25 -17.21 -0.72
N GLN A 106 7.06 -17.23 0.61
CA GLN A 106 5.79 -16.87 1.20
C GLN A 106 5.50 -15.39 1.03
N PRO A 107 4.36 -15.04 0.45
CA PRO A 107 3.94 -13.65 0.31
C PRO A 107 3.51 -13.08 1.67
N HIS A 108 3.78 -11.79 1.86
CA HIS A 108 3.35 -11.05 3.03
C HIS A 108 2.67 -9.75 2.62
N ASP A 109 1.60 -9.41 3.32
CA ASP A 109 0.83 -8.21 3.07
C ASP A 109 1.35 -7.02 3.87
N LEU A 110 1.30 -5.85 3.25
CA LEU A 110 1.55 -4.57 3.89
C LEU A 110 0.52 -3.55 3.41
N LYS A 111 -0.17 -2.94 4.36
CA LYS A 111 -1.10 -1.85 4.09
C LYS A 111 -0.34 -0.54 4.00
N VAL A 112 -0.49 0.17 2.90
CA VAL A 112 0.20 1.42 2.64
C VAL A 112 -0.80 2.48 2.20
N THR A 113 -0.78 3.62 2.89
CA THR A 113 -1.48 4.82 2.44
C THR A 113 -0.51 5.67 1.63
N VAL A 114 -0.74 5.74 0.33
CA VAL A 114 0.10 6.48 -0.60
C VAL A 114 -0.42 7.89 -0.74
N GLU A 115 0.44 8.87 -0.49
CA GLU A 115 0.16 10.30 -0.66
C GLU A 115 0.93 10.85 -1.86
N ALA A 116 0.33 11.79 -2.59
CA ALA A 116 1.00 12.46 -3.68
C ALA A 116 2.24 13.23 -3.19
N GLY A 117 3.31 13.19 -3.96
CA GLY A 117 4.55 13.90 -3.63
C GLY A 117 5.38 13.24 -2.53
N LYS A 118 5.08 12.01 -2.15
CA LYS A 118 5.88 11.25 -1.18
C LYS A 118 6.56 10.04 -1.80
N ALA A 119 7.74 9.74 -1.32
CA ALA A 119 8.51 8.55 -1.64
C ALA A 119 8.49 7.59 -0.45
N TYR A 120 8.21 6.33 -0.73
CA TYR A 120 8.16 5.26 0.26
C TYR A 120 9.22 4.21 -0.09
N TYR A 121 10.12 3.98 0.83
CA TYR A 121 11.16 2.97 0.69
C TYR A 121 10.70 1.70 1.40
N ILE A 122 10.39 0.67 0.64
CA ILE A 122 9.85 -0.59 1.15
C ILE A 122 10.86 -1.68 0.94
N GLY A 123 11.08 -2.47 1.98
CA GLY A 123 11.97 -3.62 1.93
C GLY A 123 11.46 -4.75 2.80
N GLY A 124 12.05 -5.90 2.64
CA GLY A 124 11.81 -7.07 3.48
C GLY A 124 12.79 -7.09 4.65
N LYS A 125 12.31 -6.88 5.86
CA LYS A 125 13.12 -6.97 7.07
C LYS A 125 13.20 -8.42 7.54
N LEU A 126 14.43 -8.90 7.67
CA LEU A 126 14.70 -10.23 8.18
C LEU A 126 14.79 -10.19 9.70
N GLY A 127 13.96 -11.00 10.37
CA GLY A 127 14.01 -11.18 11.82
C GLY A 127 15.01 -12.25 12.26
N ALA A 128 15.29 -12.30 13.55
CA ALA A 128 16.23 -13.25 14.15
C ALA A 128 15.84 -14.73 13.96
N SER A 129 14.55 -15.00 13.74
CA SER A 129 14.02 -16.35 13.49
C SER A 129 14.07 -16.80 12.03
N GLY A 130 14.66 -15.99 11.13
CA GLY A 130 14.68 -16.27 9.69
C GLY A 130 13.36 -15.92 8.98
N LYS A 131 12.37 -15.41 9.71
CA LYS A 131 11.14 -14.89 9.13
C LYS A 131 11.35 -13.46 8.66
N TRP A 132 10.77 -13.12 7.51
CA TRP A 132 10.83 -11.77 6.99
C TRP A 132 9.43 -11.14 6.96
N GLU A 133 9.39 -9.83 6.97
CA GLU A 133 8.16 -9.06 6.80
C GLU A 133 8.44 -7.80 5.97
N PRO A 134 7.49 -7.34 5.15
CA PRO A 134 7.64 -6.09 4.45
C PRO A 134 7.49 -4.92 5.42
N VAL A 135 8.38 -3.93 5.28
CA VAL A 135 8.37 -2.71 6.11
C VAL A 135 8.61 -1.48 5.25
N ILE A 136 7.96 -0.38 5.61
CA ILE A 136 8.35 0.95 5.14
C ILE A 136 9.46 1.43 6.08
N TRP A 137 10.69 1.44 5.60
CA TRP A 137 11.81 1.80 6.45
C TRP A 137 12.22 3.26 6.34
N GLN A 138 11.74 3.96 5.31
CA GLN A 138 11.95 5.39 5.10
C GLN A 138 10.82 5.98 4.28
N THR A 139 10.45 7.22 4.60
CA THR A 139 9.50 8.04 3.83
C THR A 139 10.12 9.42 3.64
N GLU A 140 10.05 9.94 2.44
CA GLU A 140 10.58 11.26 2.10
C GLU A 140 9.56 12.06 1.31
N ASP A 141 9.60 13.38 1.47
CA ASP A 141 8.88 14.27 0.58
C ASP A 141 9.67 14.42 -0.73
N GLN A 142 9.02 14.14 -1.84
CA GLN A 142 9.61 14.39 -3.16
C GLN A 142 9.54 15.88 -3.45
N LYS A 143 10.70 16.50 -3.59
CA LYS A 143 10.79 17.85 -4.12
C LYS A 143 10.70 17.74 -5.64
N ASP A 144 9.71 18.43 -6.21
CA ASP A 144 9.59 18.64 -7.64
C ASP A 144 10.83 19.38 -8.20
#